data_9b1e1c572b26cd5ae97c472d3adb1fc6
#
_entry.id   9b1e1c572b26cd5ae97c472d3adb1fc6
#
_cell.length_a   1.000
_cell.length_b   1.000
_cell.length_c   1.000
_cell.angle_alpha   90.00
_cell.angle_beta   90.00
_cell.angle_gamma   90.00
#
_symmetry.space_group_name_H-M   'P 1'
#
loop_
_entity.id
_entity.type
_entity.pdbx_description
1 polymer ?
#
loop_
_entity_poly.entity_id
_entity_poly.type
_entity_poly.pdbx_seq_one_letter_code
_entity_poly.pdbx_strand_id
1 'polypeptide(L)'
;MKGKIIVLSFCFFVPYIKAQITGKVIDASNNQPIIEAKIIASDGNKVKSDFEGKFKLNSSSFPVTVVTSMLQFENDTTVVKGPGDILIKLRVPTKDLGTVVVSAGRRKQAIEEVPVSMEIIRPQLIDNKGITDLEAAVDQTPGVFTMDGQVSIRGGSGFAYGTGSRVLLLWNGMPLLSGYAGDTQWNAIPMEQASQVEVMKGASSVLYGSGALNGVISLQEKEPSPKAETKIKLQYGVYDGPRRESMKWWGKDSAQRYNPMNQQIEVYRGQMFARYGYTLSTTLFHNDGYRQGENENRGRVSGTIYFRPARWERLKAGIGYNYQIQKTGNFLIWQSDSLGYTPSGGVDTSNAASTLTYNLGQRLFIDPYLKFIDKNNNKHQLKTRMYYAQNTNINNPDQS
;
A
#
# COMPACT_ATOMS: atom_id res chain seq x y z
N MET A 1 55.66 56.69 48.54
CA MET A 1 55.49 55.57 47.59
C MET A 1 54.07 54.97 47.78
N LYS A 2 53.20 55.26 46.85
CA LYS A 2 51.79 54.76 46.91
C LYS A 2 51.67 53.47 46.03
N GLY A 3 51.54 52.28 46.66
CA GLY A 3 51.38 51.07 45.99
C GLY A 3 49.90 50.91 45.52
N LYS A 4 49.68 50.76 44.22
CA LYS A 4 48.36 50.37 43.60
C LYS A 4 48.18 48.89 43.66
N ILE A 5 47.18 48.43 44.39
CA ILE A 5 46.72 47.02 44.37
C ILE A 5 45.79 46.85 43.17
N ILE A 6 46.22 46.05 42.21
CA ILE A 6 45.39 45.62 41.06
C ILE A 6 44.64 44.32 41.49
N VAL A 7 43.32 44.45 41.68
CA VAL A 7 42.43 43.27 41.89
C VAL A 7 42.07 42.72 40.52
N LEU A 8 42.64 41.54 40.19
CA LEU A 8 42.33 40.84 38.98
C LEU A 8 41.04 40.02 39.25
N SER A 9 39.89 40.54 38.72
CA SER A 9 38.61 39.83 38.75
C SER A 9 38.62 38.69 37.75
N PHE A 10 38.72 37.45 38.22
CA PHE A 10 38.66 36.25 37.41
C PHE A 10 37.18 35.87 37.19
N CYS A 11 36.58 36.32 36.07
CA CYS A 11 35.27 35.83 35.64
C CYS A 11 35.33 34.34 35.27
N PHE A 12 34.86 33.48 36.16
CA PHE A 12 34.63 32.06 35.83
C PHE A 12 33.49 31.99 34.82
N PHE A 13 33.83 31.82 33.56
CA PHE A 13 32.89 31.40 32.52
C PHE A 13 32.57 29.91 32.75
N VAL A 14 31.46 29.64 33.42
CA VAL A 14 30.95 28.26 33.56
C VAL A 14 30.25 27.90 32.23
N PRO A 15 30.83 27.04 31.41
CA PRO A 15 30.12 26.60 30.21
C PRO A 15 28.86 25.86 30.65
N TYR A 16 27.68 26.31 30.19
CA TYR A 16 26.43 25.58 30.31
C TYR A 16 26.58 24.31 29.47
N ILE A 17 26.98 23.22 30.09
CA ILE A 17 27.01 21.89 29.48
C ILE A 17 25.55 21.46 29.38
N LYS A 18 24.95 21.58 28.21
CA LYS A 18 23.64 20.96 27.93
C LYS A 18 23.86 19.47 27.93
N ALA A 19 23.38 18.79 28.94
CA ALA A 19 23.46 17.37 29.02
C ALA A 19 22.51 16.75 27.99
N GLN A 20 23.00 15.79 27.22
CA GLN A 20 22.27 15.15 26.12
C GLN A 20 21.83 13.75 26.51
N ILE A 21 20.57 13.47 26.30
CA ILE A 21 19.97 12.14 26.36
C ILE A 21 19.94 11.60 24.93
N THR A 22 20.59 10.48 24.70
CA THR A 22 20.45 9.71 23.46
C THR A 22 19.57 8.49 23.73
N GLY A 23 18.96 7.94 22.70
CA GLY A 23 18.18 6.73 22.90
C GLY A 23 17.57 6.19 21.63
N LYS A 24 16.88 5.07 21.80
CA LYS A 24 16.16 4.41 20.73
C LYS A 24 14.75 4.05 21.16
N VAL A 25 13.78 4.29 20.28
CA VAL A 25 12.39 3.89 20.47
C VAL A 25 12.11 2.66 19.61
N ILE A 26 11.62 1.59 20.21
CA ILE A 26 11.30 0.33 19.53
C ILE A 26 9.91 -0.16 19.93
N ASP A 27 9.31 -0.96 19.07
CA ASP A 27 8.11 -1.72 19.35
C ASP A 27 8.45 -2.92 20.26
N ALA A 28 7.78 -3.02 21.40
CA ALA A 28 8.02 -4.07 22.39
C ALA A 28 7.70 -5.49 21.87
N SER A 29 6.84 -5.63 20.86
CA SER A 29 6.38 -6.92 20.33
C SER A 29 7.37 -7.56 19.34
N ASN A 30 8.04 -6.73 18.55
CA ASN A 30 8.86 -7.20 17.42
C ASN A 30 10.24 -6.55 17.34
N ASN A 31 10.61 -5.67 18.31
CA ASN A 31 11.82 -4.87 18.38
C ASN A 31 12.08 -3.98 17.13
N GLN A 32 11.03 -3.66 16.37
CA GLN A 32 11.15 -2.73 15.24
C GLN A 32 11.40 -1.29 15.73
N PRO A 33 12.26 -0.54 15.03
CA PRO A 33 12.43 0.88 15.32
C PRO A 33 11.12 1.63 15.02
N ILE A 34 10.67 2.43 15.96
CA ILE A 34 9.50 3.29 15.78
C ILE A 34 10.00 4.64 15.26
N ILE A 35 9.58 4.96 14.05
CA ILE A 35 9.92 6.19 13.32
C ILE A 35 8.94 7.28 13.70
N GLU A 36 9.43 8.53 13.83
CA GLU A 36 8.61 9.70 14.16
C GLU A 36 7.88 9.61 15.52
N ALA A 37 8.31 8.74 16.41
CA ALA A 37 7.82 8.77 17.79
C ALA A 37 8.15 10.15 18.42
N LYS A 38 7.16 10.76 19.06
CA LYS A 38 7.30 12.07 19.70
C LYS A 38 7.82 11.87 21.11
N ILE A 39 8.96 12.43 21.40
CA ILE A 39 9.63 12.40 22.70
C ILE A 39 9.60 13.81 23.31
N ILE A 40 9.00 13.94 24.48
CA ILE A 40 8.83 15.23 25.19
C ILE A 40 9.43 15.07 26.57
N ALA A 41 10.35 15.96 26.91
CA ALA A 41 10.86 16.09 28.27
C ALA A 41 10.02 17.05 29.12
N SER A 42 10.01 16.86 30.43
CA SER A 42 9.30 17.74 31.37
C SER A 42 9.83 19.17 31.41
N ASP A 43 11.05 19.41 30.90
CA ASP A 43 11.63 20.73 30.73
C ASP A 43 11.17 21.45 29.43
N GLY A 44 10.23 20.86 28.70
CA GLY A 44 9.64 21.43 27.47
C GLY A 44 10.37 21.08 26.18
N ASN A 45 11.56 20.47 26.24
CA ASN A 45 12.28 20.04 25.05
C ASN A 45 11.57 18.86 24.38
N LYS A 46 11.52 18.88 23.05
CA LYS A 46 10.84 17.86 22.25
C LYS A 46 11.63 17.49 21.02
N VAL A 47 11.64 16.20 20.70
CA VAL A 47 12.27 15.65 19.50
C VAL A 47 11.40 14.54 18.93
N LYS A 48 11.74 14.08 17.71
CA LYS A 48 11.18 12.87 17.11
C LYS A 48 12.29 11.87 16.84
N SER A 49 11.93 10.58 16.88
CA SER A 49 12.84 9.52 16.48
C SER A 49 13.04 9.50 14.96
N ASP A 50 14.24 9.11 14.52
CA ASP A 50 14.62 8.95 13.11
C ASP A 50 14.18 7.61 12.52
N PHE A 51 14.65 7.27 11.31
CA PHE A 51 14.33 6.00 10.64
C PHE A 51 14.87 4.75 11.34
N GLU A 52 15.85 4.90 12.23
CA GLU A 52 16.38 3.83 13.05
C GLU A 52 15.76 3.79 14.45
N GLY A 53 14.76 4.66 14.69
CA GLY A 53 14.15 4.86 15.99
C GLY A 53 15.00 5.66 16.96
N LYS A 54 16.17 6.19 16.54
CA LYS A 54 17.10 6.92 17.40
C LYS A 54 16.65 8.35 17.60
N PHE A 55 16.98 8.92 18.76
CA PHE A 55 16.75 10.32 19.07
C PHE A 55 17.87 10.92 19.90
N LYS A 56 17.99 12.25 19.88
CA LYS A 56 18.89 13.03 20.70
C LYS A 56 18.09 14.19 21.31
N LEU A 57 17.93 14.15 22.62
CA LEU A 57 17.16 15.13 23.39
C LEU A 57 18.11 15.89 24.32
N ASN A 58 18.13 17.19 24.24
CA ASN A 58 18.87 18.03 25.18
C ASN A 58 18.00 18.27 26.42
N SER A 59 18.56 18.14 27.59
CA SER A 59 17.90 18.49 28.85
C SER A 59 18.75 19.46 29.65
N SER A 60 18.08 20.36 30.33
CA SER A 60 18.70 21.39 31.18
C SER A 60 18.86 20.95 32.63
N SER A 61 18.14 19.93 33.06
CA SER A 61 18.14 19.44 34.45
C SER A 61 17.84 17.95 34.53
N PHE A 62 18.33 17.30 35.59
CA PHE A 62 18.06 15.93 35.95
C PHE A 62 17.63 15.81 37.43
N PRO A 63 16.75 14.88 37.80
CA PRO A 63 16.05 13.93 36.91
C PRO A 63 15.01 14.61 35.99
N VAL A 64 14.84 14.10 34.79
CA VAL A 64 13.86 14.58 33.82
C VAL A 64 12.89 13.47 33.44
N THR A 65 11.61 13.77 33.41
CA THR A 65 10.61 12.83 32.94
C THR A 65 10.46 12.97 31.41
N VAL A 66 10.60 11.87 30.72
CA VAL A 66 10.48 11.80 29.26
C VAL A 66 9.21 11.02 28.93
N VAL A 67 8.26 11.67 28.25
CA VAL A 67 7.04 11.05 27.73
C VAL A 67 7.25 10.77 26.23
N THR A 68 7.11 9.50 25.87
CA THR A 68 7.22 9.07 24.48
C THR A 68 5.88 8.60 23.98
N SER A 69 5.43 9.14 22.86
CA SER A 69 4.15 8.85 22.25
C SER A 69 4.26 8.57 20.76
N MET A 70 3.47 7.61 20.28
CA MET A 70 3.29 7.29 18.87
C MET A 70 1.88 6.76 18.64
N LEU A 71 1.28 7.11 17.49
CA LEU A 71 -0.02 6.56 17.09
C LEU A 71 0.01 5.03 17.07
N GLN A 72 -1.02 4.40 17.60
CA GLN A 72 -1.17 2.94 17.80
C GLN A 72 -0.34 2.35 18.94
N PHE A 73 0.36 3.16 19.72
CA PHE A 73 1.11 2.69 20.89
C PHE A 73 0.65 3.39 22.16
N GLU A 74 0.76 2.69 23.27
CA GLU A 74 0.61 3.30 24.60
C GLU A 74 1.76 4.30 24.81
N ASN A 75 1.45 5.42 25.47
CA ASN A 75 2.48 6.36 25.86
C ASN A 75 3.37 5.73 26.92
N ASP A 76 4.69 5.83 26.73
CA ASP A 76 5.66 5.46 27.74
C ASP A 76 6.13 6.69 28.51
N THR A 77 6.31 6.54 29.81
CA THR A 77 6.81 7.59 30.69
C THR A 77 8.04 7.08 31.43
N THR A 78 9.21 7.56 31.05
CA THR A 78 10.49 7.15 31.60
C THR A 78 11.16 8.30 32.37
N VAL A 79 11.59 8.06 33.60
CA VAL A 79 12.38 9.03 34.38
C VAL A 79 13.87 8.79 34.12
N VAL A 80 14.51 9.80 33.53
CA VAL A 80 15.95 9.77 33.19
C VAL A 80 16.71 10.51 34.27
N LYS A 81 17.62 9.81 34.96
CA LYS A 81 18.35 10.36 36.12
C LYS A 81 19.64 11.11 35.75
N GLY A 82 20.10 10.98 34.52
CA GLY A 82 21.35 11.62 34.06
C GLY A 82 21.51 11.48 32.54
N PRO A 83 22.56 12.11 31.97
CA PRO A 83 22.90 11.95 30.56
C PRO A 83 23.24 10.50 30.25
N GLY A 84 22.84 10.00 29.08
CA GLY A 84 23.13 8.64 28.66
C GLY A 84 22.23 8.15 27.54
N ASP A 85 22.40 6.88 27.22
CA ASP A 85 21.61 6.20 26.19
C ASP A 85 20.46 5.39 26.84
N ILE A 86 19.24 5.59 26.34
CA ILE A 86 18.04 4.93 26.87
C ILE A 86 17.31 4.16 25.78
N LEU A 87 16.76 3.02 26.15
CA LEU A 87 15.90 2.21 25.27
C LEU A 87 14.46 2.33 25.71
N ILE A 88 13.62 2.90 24.86
CA ILE A 88 12.18 3.05 25.09
C ILE A 88 11.44 1.99 24.29
N LYS A 89 10.61 1.20 24.96
CA LYS A 89 9.82 0.12 24.36
C LYS A 89 8.33 0.49 24.42
N LEU A 90 7.79 0.94 23.29
CA LEU A 90 6.36 1.20 23.22
C LEU A 90 5.59 -0.10 22.98
N ARG A 91 4.45 -0.24 23.64
CA ARG A 91 3.56 -1.40 23.52
C ARG A 91 2.34 -1.01 22.72
N VAL A 92 1.87 -1.91 21.88
CA VAL A 92 0.54 -1.78 21.29
C VAL A 92 -0.47 -2.10 22.40
N PRO A 93 -1.40 -1.22 22.71
CA PRO A 93 -2.37 -1.48 23.76
C PRO A 93 -3.25 -2.66 23.41
N THR A 94 -3.67 -3.37 24.43
CA THR A 94 -4.67 -4.44 24.31
C THR A 94 -6.06 -3.92 23.96
N LYS A 95 -6.32 -2.63 24.15
CA LYS A 95 -7.50 -1.93 23.64
C LYS A 95 -7.18 -1.33 22.27
N ASP A 96 -8.08 -1.51 21.30
CA ASP A 96 -7.99 -0.92 19.97
C ASP A 96 -7.87 0.63 20.09
N LEU A 97 -6.68 1.19 19.87
CA LEU A 97 -6.44 2.65 19.89
C LEU A 97 -6.90 3.34 18.60
N GLY A 98 -7.80 2.72 17.89
CA GLY A 98 -8.29 3.25 16.62
C GLY A 98 -7.41 2.89 15.43
N THR A 99 -8.01 2.93 14.27
CA THR A 99 -7.35 2.60 13.02
C THR A 99 -6.62 3.84 12.47
N VAL A 100 -5.35 3.70 12.12
CA VAL A 100 -4.56 4.79 11.53
C VAL A 100 -4.72 4.80 10.03
N VAL A 101 -4.97 5.96 9.46
CA VAL A 101 -5.12 6.21 8.04
C VAL A 101 -4.09 7.23 7.54
N VAL A 102 -3.77 7.17 6.27
CA VAL A 102 -2.77 8.05 5.63
C VAL A 102 -3.40 8.92 4.54
N SER A 103 -4.41 8.42 3.84
CA SER A 103 -4.95 9.08 2.65
C SER A 103 -5.68 10.38 2.95
N ALA A 104 -6.40 10.48 4.04
CA ALA A 104 -7.25 11.64 4.32
C ALA A 104 -6.51 12.98 4.39
N GLY A 105 -5.29 12.99 4.93
CA GLY A 105 -4.48 14.21 5.05
C GLY A 105 -3.07 14.08 4.49
N ARG A 106 -2.77 13.02 3.72
CA ARG A 106 -1.42 12.65 3.28
C ARG A 106 -0.41 12.48 4.43
N ARG A 107 -0.92 12.26 5.64
CA ARG A 107 -0.16 12.02 6.87
C ARG A 107 -0.84 10.95 7.70
N LYS A 108 -0.07 10.28 8.56
CA LYS A 108 -0.64 9.33 9.53
C LYS A 108 -1.49 10.08 10.55
N GLN A 109 -2.74 9.67 10.70
CA GLN A 109 -3.69 10.22 11.66
C GLN A 109 -4.68 9.14 12.08
N ALA A 110 -5.31 9.29 13.24
CA ALA A 110 -6.37 8.39 13.69
C ALA A 110 -7.61 8.59 12.81
N ILE A 111 -8.36 7.52 12.52
CA ILE A 111 -9.55 7.61 11.64
C ILE A 111 -10.61 8.51 12.27
N GLU A 112 -10.70 8.57 13.61
CA GLU A 112 -11.61 9.41 14.36
C GLU A 112 -11.35 10.92 14.17
N GLU A 113 -10.12 11.29 13.79
CA GLU A 113 -9.72 12.68 13.51
C GLU A 113 -10.00 13.09 12.07
N VAL A 114 -10.49 12.16 11.25
CA VAL A 114 -10.69 12.40 9.81
C VAL A 114 -12.08 12.99 9.56
N PRO A 115 -12.19 14.21 8.98
CA PRO A 115 -13.48 14.86 8.75
C PRO A 115 -14.21 14.34 7.49
N VAL A 116 -13.74 13.25 6.89
CA VAL A 116 -14.34 12.63 5.69
C VAL A 116 -14.74 11.19 5.98
N SER A 117 -15.78 10.72 5.29
CA SER A 117 -16.23 9.35 5.41
C SER A 117 -15.20 8.39 4.81
N MET A 118 -14.68 7.51 5.64
CA MET A 118 -13.67 6.51 5.25
C MET A 118 -14.08 5.10 5.65
N GLU A 119 -13.59 4.14 4.89
CA GLU A 119 -13.66 2.72 5.21
C GLU A 119 -12.28 2.10 5.07
N ILE A 120 -12.00 1.10 5.90
CA ILE A 120 -10.72 0.39 5.85
C ILE A 120 -10.97 -1.08 5.65
N ILE A 121 -10.46 -1.60 4.57
CA ILE A 121 -10.47 -3.03 4.27
C ILE A 121 -9.13 -3.60 4.74
N ARG A 122 -9.19 -4.47 5.73
CA ARG A 122 -7.99 -5.12 6.28
C ARG A 122 -7.62 -6.36 5.45
N PRO A 123 -6.34 -6.70 5.30
CA PRO A 123 -5.89 -7.88 4.55
C PRO A 123 -6.56 -9.18 5.01
N GLN A 124 -6.86 -9.31 6.32
CA GLN A 124 -7.55 -10.48 6.87
C GLN A 124 -8.94 -10.70 6.26
N LEU A 125 -9.68 -9.63 5.95
CA LEU A 125 -10.97 -9.75 5.29
C LEU A 125 -10.82 -10.29 3.87
N ILE A 126 -9.81 -9.81 3.16
CA ILE A 126 -9.47 -10.25 1.80
C ILE A 126 -9.09 -11.73 1.80
N ASP A 127 -8.20 -12.13 2.72
CA ASP A 127 -7.76 -13.51 2.87
C ASP A 127 -8.92 -14.45 3.25
N ASN A 128 -9.75 -14.05 4.24
CA ASN A 128 -10.86 -14.87 4.73
C ASN A 128 -11.99 -15.06 3.70
N LYS A 129 -12.18 -14.10 2.80
CA LYS A 129 -13.19 -14.21 1.73
C LYS A 129 -12.62 -14.81 0.44
N GLY A 130 -11.35 -15.14 0.37
CA GLY A 130 -10.69 -15.67 -0.83
C GLY A 130 -10.71 -14.69 -2.00
N ILE A 131 -10.70 -13.41 -1.74
CA ILE A 131 -10.71 -12.36 -2.77
C ILE A 131 -9.37 -12.34 -3.49
N THR A 132 -9.38 -12.33 -4.83
CA THR A 132 -8.20 -12.43 -5.69
C THR A 132 -7.78 -11.12 -6.33
N ASP A 133 -8.66 -10.10 -6.28
CA ASP A 133 -8.41 -8.79 -6.89
C ASP A 133 -8.94 -7.65 -6.01
N LEU A 134 -8.46 -6.45 -6.28
CA LEU A 134 -8.84 -5.27 -5.51
C LEU A 134 -10.26 -4.81 -5.82
N GLU A 135 -10.76 -5.00 -7.03
CA GLU A 135 -12.11 -4.61 -7.43
C GLU A 135 -13.14 -5.33 -6.56
N ALA A 136 -13.05 -6.65 -6.46
CA ALA A 136 -13.90 -7.45 -5.59
C ALA A 136 -13.73 -7.09 -4.10
N ALA A 137 -12.53 -6.66 -3.68
CA ALA A 137 -12.30 -6.21 -2.32
C ALA A 137 -13.04 -4.90 -2.00
N VAL A 138 -12.95 -3.90 -2.88
CA VAL A 138 -13.60 -2.59 -2.65
C VAL A 138 -15.11 -2.66 -2.81
N ASP A 139 -15.63 -3.58 -3.61
CA ASP A 139 -17.07 -3.83 -3.74
C ASP A 139 -17.73 -4.34 -2.45
N GLN A 140 -16.94 -4.85 -1.49
CA GLN A 140 -17.42 -5.17 -0.15
C GLN A 140 -17.68 -3.94 0.72
N THR A 141 -17.31 -2.74 0.24
CA THR A 141 -17.43 -1.50 0.99
C THR A 141 -18.84 -0.91 0.82
N PRO A 142 -19.59 -0.61 1.90
CA PRO A 142 -20.90 -0.01 1.78
C PRO A 142 -20.89 1.30 0.97
N GLY A 143 -21.76 1.39 -0.04
CA GLY A 143 -21.86 2.54 -0.93
C GLY A 143 -20.77 2.63 -1.99
N VAL A 144 -19.99 1.58 -2.19
CA VAL A 144 -19.11 1.37 -3.34
C VAL A 144 -19.72 0.27 -4.20
N PHE A 145 -19.66 0.46 -5.48
CA PHE A 145 -20.16 -0.49 -6.48
C PHE A 145 -19.18 -0.53 -7.65
N THR A 146 -18.84 -1.72 -8.09
CA THR A 146 -17.92 -1.95 -9.21
C THR A 146 -18.61 -2.66 -10.34
N MET A 147 -18.34 -2.27 -11.58
CA MET A 147 -18.82 -2.94 -12.78
C MET A 147 -17.82 -2.76 -13.92
N ASP A 148 -17.34 -3.85 -14.49
CA ASP A 148 -16.42 -3.87 -15.64
C ASP A 148 -15.18 -2.96 -15.44
N GLY A 149 -14.55 -2.99 -14.27
CA GLY A 149 -13.39 -2.17 -13.95
C GLY A 149 -13.72 -0.70 -13.66
N GLN A 150 -14.98 -0.33 -13.58
CA GLN A 150 -15.42 1.01 -13.19
C GLN A 150 -15.93 1.01 -11.76
N VAL A 151 -15.52 2.02 -10.99
CA VAL A 151 -15.95 2.19 -9.59
C VAL A 151 -16.88 3.37 -9.47
N SER A 152 -18.03 3.15 -8.84
CA SER A 152 -18.95 4.19 -8.41
C SER A 152 -18.99 4.24 -6.88
N ILE A 153 -18.75 5.41 -6.32
CA ILE A 153 -18.88 5.67 -4.88
C ILE A 153 -20.11 6.55 -4.66
N ARG A 154 -21.09 6.07 -3.88
CA ARG A 154 -22.34 6.77 -3.54
C ARG A 154 -23.15 7.20 -4.76
N GLY A 155 -23.08 6.47 -5.86
CA GLY A 155 -23.76 6.81 -7.11
C GLY A 155 -23.23 8.07 -7.79
N GLY A 156 -22.06 8.55 -7.38
CA GLY A 156 -21.49 9.86 -7.78
C GLY A 156 -20.86 9.77 -9.13
N SER A 157 -21.02 9.55 -10.17
CA SER A 157 -20.46 9.36 -11.49
C SER A 157 -20.36 7.91 -11.87
N GLY A 158 -21.29 7.58 -12.62
CA GLY A 158 -21.43 6.26 -13.14
C GLY A 158 -20.30 5.79 -14.05
N PHE A 159 -20.56 4.70 -14.61
CA PHE A 159 -19.75 3.94 -15.52
C PHE A 159 -19.54 4.72 -16.83
N ALA A 160 -18.55 5.60 -16.85
CA ALA A 160 -18.22 6.45 -17.98
C ALA A 160 -17.10 5.81 -18.80
N TYR A 161 -17.46 4.82 -19.59
CA TYR A 161 -16.52 4.14 -20.47
C TYR A 161 -15.74 5.14 -21.34
N GLY A 162 -14.41 5.04 -21.32
CA GLY A 162 -13.52 5.87 -22.14
C GLY A 162 -13.27 7.29 -21.64
N THR A 163 -13.82 7.69 -20.48
CA THR A 163 -13.58 9.02 -19.88
C THR A 163 -12.82 8.98 -18.57
N GLY A 164 -12.34 7.81 -18.19
CA GLY A 164 -11.62 7.56 -16.94
C GLY A 164 -12.52 7.48 -15.71
N SER A 165 -11.98 6.86 -14.66
CA SER A 165 -12.64 6.79 -13.37
C SER A 165 -12.54 8.14 -12.66
N ARG A 166 -13.61 8.60 -12.04
CA ARG A 166 -13.61 9.74 -11.12
C ARG A 166 -13.26 9.31 -9.68
N VAL A 167 -12.91 8.06 -9.50
CA VAL A 167 -12.35 7.50 -8.28
C VAL A 167 -10.87 7.22 -8.52
N LEU A 168 -10.03 7.88 -7.75
CA LEU A 168 -8.58 7.78 -7.90
C LEU A 168 -8.04 6.59 -7.13
N LEU A 169 -7.30 5.72 -7.83
CA LEU A 169 -6.55 4.64 -7.22
C LEU A 169 -5.11 5.06 -6.95
N LEU A 170 -4.66 4.83 -5.71
CA LEU A 170 -3.30 5.17 -5.27
C LEU A 170 -2.58 3.92 -4.75
N TRP A 171 -1.33 3.75 -5.16
CA TRP A 171 -0.37 2.84 -4.57
C TRP A 171 0.77 3.65 -3.94
N ASN A 172 0.95 3.52 -2.63
CA ASN A 172 1.93 4.31 -1.86
C ASN A 172 1.79 5.84 -2.05
N GLY A 173 0.55 6.31 -2.28
CA GLY A 173 0.24 7.73 -2.52
C GLY A 173 0.54 8.22 -3.94
N MET A 174 0.87 7.33 -4.88
CA MET A 174 1.08 7.63 -6.30
C MET A 174 -0.09 7.10 -7.12
N PRO A 175 -0.66 7.90 -8.06
CA PRO A 175 -1.75 7.46 -8.93
C PRO A 175 -1.39 6.23 -9.76
N LEU A 176 -2.35 5.32 -9.90
CA LEU A 176 -2.24 4.13 -10.73
C LEU A 176 -3.39 4.07 -11.72
N LEU A 177 -3.32 4.95 -12.69
CA LEU A 177 -4.29 5.08 -13.79
C LEU A 177 -3.56 4.81 -15.11
N SER A 178 -4.29 4.32 -16.11
CA SER A 178 -3.75 4.24 -17.45
C SER A 178 -3.51 5.65 -18.01
N GLY A 179 -2.38 5.86 -18.68
CA GLY A 179 -2.07 7.15 -19.31
C GLY A 179 -2.96 7.46 -20.52
N TYR A 180 -3.60 6.44 -21.09
CA TYR A 180 -4.43 6.56 -22.29
C TYR A 180 -5.87 6.96 -21.95
N ALA A 181 -6.55 6.18 -21.08
CA ALA A 181 -7.97 6.36 -20.80
C ALA A 181 -8.26 6.87 -19.38
N GLY A 182 -7.24 6.99 -18.54
CA GLY A 182 -7.43 7.31 -17.11
C GLY A 182 -8.13 6.20 -16.32
N ASP A 183 -8.18 4.99 -16.88
CA ASP A 183 -8.84 3.85 -16.24
C ASP A 183 -8.04 3.33 -15.05
N THR A 184 -8.76 2.89 -14.05
CA THR A 184 -8.18 2.26 -12.88
C THR A 184 -7.64 0.88 -13.24
N GLN A 185 -6.39 0.61 -12.89
CA GLN A 185 -5.73 -0.66 -13.19
C GLN A 185 -5.76 -1.59 -11.97
N TRP A 186 -6.93 -2.14 -11.67
CA TRP A 186 -7.19 -2.98 -10.49
C TRP A 186 -6.23 -4.16 -10.34
N ASN A 187 -5.97 -4.86 -11.45
CA ASN A 187 -5.12 -6.04 -11.46
C ASN A 187 -3.62 -5.72 -11.37
N ALA A 188 -3.22 -4.43 -11.48
CA ALA A 188 -1.81 -4.04 -11.36
C ALA A 188 -1.34 -3.88 -9.91
N ILE A 189 -2.25 -3.95 -8.95
CA ILE A 189 -1.96 -3.75 -7.52
C ILE A 189 -1.45 -5.05 -6.88
N PRO A 190 -0.28 -5.03 -6.23
CA PRO A 190 0.24 -6.17 -5.48
C PRO A 190 -0.44 -6.26 -4.10
N MET A 191 -1.66 -6.82 -4.06
CA MET A 191 -2.47 -6.90 -2.83
C MET A 191 -1.79 -7.71 -1.73
N GLU A 192 -0.97 -8.67 -2.09
CA GLU A 192 -0.16 -9.48 -1.16
C GLU A 192 0.86 -8.65 -0.35
N GLN A 193 1.17 -7.43 -0.82
CA GLN A 193 2.04 -6.47 -0.14
C GLN A 193 1.27 -5.38 0.59
N ALA A 194 -0.05 -5.29 0.44
CA ALA A 194 -0.82 -4.24 1.06
C ALA A 194 -0.89 -4.42 2.59
N SER A 195 -0.67 -3.34 3.32
CA SER A 195 -0.90 -3.28 4.77
C SER A 195 -2.37 -3.03 5.10
N GLN A 196 -3.04 -2.23 4.26
CA GLN A 196 -4.47 -1.93 4.32
C GLN A 196 -4.93 -1.25 3.04
N VAL A 197 -6.23 -1.28 2.80
CA VAL A 197 -6.90 -0.53 1.74
C VAL A 197 -7.78 0.52 2.38
N GLU A 198 -7.55 1.79 2.06
CA GLU A 198 -8.30 2.93 2.56
C GLU A 198 -9.24 3.42 1.46
N VAL A 199 -10.54 3.40 1.72
CA VAL A 199 -11.57 3.89 0.79
C VAL A 199 -12.14 5.20 1.32
N MET A 200 -11.77 6.31 0.72
CA MET A 200 -12.25 7.64 1.06
C MET A 200 -13.43 7.99 0.16
N LYS A 201 -14.60 8.25 0.78
CA LYS A 201 -15.88 8.43 0.08
C LYS A 201 -16.23 9.92 0.01
N GLY A 202 -16.17 10.49 -1.18
CA GLY A 202 -16.51 11.90 -1.44
C GLY A 202 -15.38 12.66 -2.13
N ALA A 203 -15.63 13.92 -2.44
CA ALA A 203 -14.72 14.77 -3.19
C ALA A 203 -13.41 14.99 -2.45
N SER A 204 -12.30 14.64 -3.07
CA SER A 204 -10.95 14.79 -2.54
C SER A 204 -10.01 15.47 -3.55
N SER A 205 -10.59 16.14 -4.52
CA SER A 205 -9.87 16.79 -5.63
C SER A 205 -8.90 17.87 -5.16
N VAL A 206 -9.17 18.53 -4.04
CA VAL A 206 -8.25 19.53 -3.45
C VAL A 206 -6.88 18.91 -3.09
N LEU A 207 -6.86 17.66 -2.62
CA LEU A 207 -5.64 16.97 -2.23
C LEU A 207 -5.02 16.15 -3.36
N TYR A 208 -5.84 15.65 -4.26
CA TYR A 208 -5.46 14.60 -5.20
C TYR A 208 -5.72 14.93 -6.68
N GLY A 209 -6.28 16.09 -6.96
CA GLY A 209 -6.57 16.54 -8.33
C GLY A 209 -7.90 16.02 -8.88
N SER A 210 -8.16 16.28 -10.15
CA SER A 210 -9.44 16.04 -10.84
C SER A 210 -9.86 14.55 -10.89
N GLY A 211 -8.90 13.63 -10.82
CA GLY A 211 -9.20 12.19 -10.78
C GLY A 211 -9.91 11.74 -9.49
N ALA A 212 -9.94 12.56 -8.43
CA ALA A 212 -10.51 12.22 -7.12
C ALA A 212 -11.84 12.95 -6.85
N LEU A 213 -12.71 13.10 -7.85
CA LEU A 213 -13.98 13.81 -7.72
C LEU A 213 -14.97 13.06 -6.81
N ASN A 214 -15.03 11.74 -6.89
CA ASN A 214 -15.99 10.93 -6.14
C ASN A 214 -15.35 10.18 -4.96
N GLY A 215 -14.05 10.06 -4.94
CA GLY A 215 -13.33 9.40 -3.87
C GLY A 215 -11.92 8.96 -4.24
N VAL A 216 -11.27 8.38 -3.26
CA VAL A 216 -9.91 7.84 -3.39
C VAL A 216 -9.85 6.45 -2.77
N ILE A 217 -9.27 5.52 -3.49
CA ILE A 217 -8.91 4.21 -2.98
C ILE A 217 -7.39 4.19 -2.87
N SER A 218 -6.89 4.05 -1.66
CA SER A 218 -5.45 4.15 -1.38
C SER A 218 -4.95 2.89 -0.70
N LEU A 219 -3.91 2.31 -1.28
CA LEU A 219 -3.20 1.18 -0.69
C LEU A 219 -1.81 1.62 -0.25
N GLN A 220 -1.44 1.14 0.92
CA GLN A 220 -0.11 1.32 1.47
C GLN A 220 0.61 -0.02 1.49
N GLU A 221 1.85 -0.01 1.06
CA GLU A 221 2.71 -1.18 1.14
C GLU A 221 3.09 -1.49 2.59
N LYS A 222 3.18 -2.76 2.91
CA LYS A 222 3.67 -3.24 4.20
C LYS A 222 5.16 -2.94 4.34
N GLU A 223 5.54 -2.28 5.42
CA GLU A 223 6.96 -2.08 5.75
C GLU A 223 7.58 -3.42 6.21
N PRO A 224 8.80 -3.76 5.73
CA PRO A 224 9.43 -5.00 6.13
C PRO A 224 9.82 -5.00 7.61
N SER A 225 9.73 -6.18 8.23
CA SER A 225 10.05 -6.42 9.64
C SER A 225 11.54 -6.75 9.84
N PRO A 226 12.16 -6.43 11.02
CA PRO A 226 13.49 -6.93 11.37
C PRO A 226 13.56 -8.46 11.40
N LYS A 227 12.49 -9.11 11.86
CA LYS A 227 12.34 -10.55 11.74
C LYS A 227 11.87 -10.89 10.34
N ALA A 228 12.59 -11.76 9.65
CA ALA A 228 12.20 -12.20 8.33
C ALA A 228 10.78 -12.76 8.34
N GLU A 229 9.93 -12.22 7.47
CA GLU A 229 8.55 -12.66 7.28
C GLU A 229 8.42 -13.33 5.92
N THR A 230 7.84 -14.53 5.92
CA THR A 230 7.49 -15.24 4.69
C THR A 230 6.02 -15.62 4.79
N LYS A 231 5.23 -15.27 3.77
CA LYS A 231 3.83 -15.69 3.62
C LYS A 231 3.69 -16.42 2.30
N ILE A 232 3.07 -17.60 2.33
CA ILE A 232 2.70 -18.37 1.15
C ILE A 232 1.20 -18.56 1.24
N LYS A 233 0.48 -18.20 0.18
CA LYS A 233 -0.96 -18.40 0.05
C LYS A 233 -1.20 -19.24 -1.19
N LEU A 234 -1.94 -20.32 -1.02
CA LEU A 234 -2.45 -21.17 -2.09
C LEU A 234 -3.96 -21.07 -2.07
N GLN A 235 -4.54 -20.79 -3.20
CA GLN A 235 -5.99 -20.69 -3.36
C GLN A 235 -6.41 -21.55 -4.55
N TYR A 236 -7.48 -22.29 -4.36
CA TYR A 236 -8.09 -23.11 -5.38
C TYR A 236 -9.61 -22.96 -5.29
N GLY A 237 -10.24 -22.68 -6.40
CA GLY A 237 -11.69 -22.58 -6.52
C GLY A 237 -12.20 -23.36 -7.72
N VAL A 238 -13.37 -23.92 -7.61
CA VAL A 238 -14.07 -24.62 -8.68
C VAL A 238 -15.42 -23.95 -8.90
N TYR A 239 -15.73 -23.64 -10.13
CA TYR A 239 -17.04 -23.10 -10.50
C TYR A 239 -18.09 -24.20 -10.49
N ASP A 240 -19.23 -23.91 -9.87
CA ASP A 240 -20.38 -24.81 -9.91
C ASP A 240 -21.16 -24.64 -11.24
N GLY A 241 -22.04 -25.59 -11.52
CA GLY A 241 -22.86 -25.55 -12.71
C GLY A 241 -23.87 -24.41 -12.72
N PRO A 242 -24.19 -23.85 -13.89
CA PRO A 242 -25.25 -22.87 -14.01
C PRO A 242 -26.62 -23.44 -13.71
N ARG A 243 -27.56 -22.65 -13.21
CA ARG A 243 -28.95 -23.06 -12.97
C ARG A 243 -29.61 -23.64 -14.23
N ARG A 244 -29.30 -23.10 -15.41
CA ARG A 244 -29.78 -23.57 -16.70
C ARG A 244 -28.70 -24.45 -17.31
N GLU A 245 -28.94 -25.73 -17.39
CA GLU A 245 -27.98 -26.73 -17.94
C GLU A 245 -27.57 -26.38 -19.38
N SER A 246 -28.44 -25.75 -20.17
CA SER A 246 -28.14 -25.32 -21.54
C SER A 246 -27.03 -24.23 -21.61
N MET A 247 -26.76 -23.52 -20.53
CA MET A 247 -25.68 -22.54 -20.46
C MET A 247 -24.32 -23.17 -20.10
N LYS A 248 -24.31 -24.45 -19.73
CA LYS A 248 -23.10 -25.16 -19.34
C LYS A 248 -22.30 -25.53 -20.61
N TRP A 249 -21.13 -24.91 -20.73
CA TRP A 249 -20.23 -25.08 -21.87
C TRP A 249 -19.13 -26.11 -21.65
N TRP A 250 -19.03 -26.70 -20.45
CA TRP A 250 -18.11 -27.77 -20.11
C TRP A 250 -18.82 -29.09 -19.90
N GLY A 251 -18.09 -30.22 -20.03
CA GLY A 251 -18.62 -31.57 -19.85
C GLY A 251 -18.02 -32.57 -20.81
N LYS A 252 -18.65 -33.76 -20.91
CA LYS A 252 -18.10 -34.91 -21.64
C LYS A 252 -17.84 -34.64 -23.13
N ASP A 253 -18.69 -33.83 -23.75
CA ASP A 253 -18.65 -33.54 -25.19
C ASP A 253 -17.96 -32.24 -25.55
N SER A 254 -17.35 -31.56 -24.57
CA SER A 254 -16.62 -30.33 -24.76
C SER A 254 -15.10 -30.51 -24.59
N ALA A 255 -14.32 -29.58 -25.13
CA ALA A 255 -12.88 -29.56 -24.92
C ALA A 255 -12.54 -29.42 -23.42
N GLN A 256 -13.38 -28.71 -22.66
CA GLN A 256 -13.28 -28.59 -21.20
C GLN A 256 -14.13 -29.68 -20.54
N ARG A 257 -13.50 -30.76 -20.13
CA ARG A 257 -14.18 -31.93 -19.53
C ARG A 257 -14.58 -31.76 -18.07
N TYR A 258 -13.85 -30.90 -17.35
CA TYR A 258 -14.01 -30.64 -15.92
C TYR A 258 -14.61 -29.25 -15.68
N ASN A 259 -15.17 -29.07 -14.51
CA ASN A 259 -15.63 -27.74 -14.08
C ASN A 259 -14.52 -26.72 -14.20
N PRO A 260 -14.80 -25.52 -14.70
CA PRO A 260 -13.81 -24.45 -14.72
C PRO A 260 -13.29 -24.16 -13.30
N MET A 261 -12.05 -23.76 -13.21
CA MET A 261 -11.38 -23.54 -11.93
C MET A 261 -10.60 -22.25 -11.92
N ASN A 262 -10.31 -21.74 -10.72
CA ASN A 262 -9.33 -20.71 -10.51
C ASN A 262 -8.27 -21.16 -9.52
N GLN A 263 -7.04 -20.75 -9.73
CA GLN A 263 -5.89 -21.11 -8.92
C GLN A 263 -5.01 -19.89 -8.72
N GLN A 264 -4.54 -19.71 -7.49
CA GLN A 264 -3.62 -18.63 -7.17
C GLN A 264 -2.53 -19.11 -6.23
N ILE A 265 -1.31 -18.70 -6.54
CA ILE A 265 -0.13 -18.87 -5.68
C ILE A 265 0.42 -17.48 -5.42
N GLU A 266 0.51 -17.12 -4.15
CA GLU A 266 1.16 -15.89 -3.71
C GLU A 266 2.31 -16.24 -2.77
N VAL A 267 3.47 -15.64 -3.01
CA VAL A 267 4.64 -15.75 -2.14
C VAL A 267 5.08 -14.34 -1.80
N TYR A 268 5.19 -14.05 -0.52
CA TYR A 268 5.73 -12.80 -0.01
C TYR A 268 6.93 -13.10 0.89
N ARG A 269 7.97 -12.32 0.75
CA ARG A 269 9.12 -12.30 1.65
C ARG A 269 9.54 -10.87 1.93
N GLY A 270 9.71 -10.53 3.21
CA GLY A 270 10.23 -9.22 3.64
C GLY A 270 11.17 -9.35 4.81
N GLN A 271 12.22 -8.52 4.82
CA GLN A 271 13.14 -8.42 5.93
C GLN A 271 13.81 -7.04 5.96
N MET A 272 13.98 -6.50 7.15
CA MET A 272 14.74 -5.30 7.41
C MET A 272 16.04 -5.61 8.11
N PHE A 273 17.12 -5.01 7.65
CA PHE A 273 18.43 -5.01 8.28
C PHE A 273 18.77 -3.61 8.78
N ALA A 274 19.88 -3.46 9.49
CA ALA A 274 20.27 -2.18 10.08
C ALA A 274 20.27 -1.01 9.06
N ARG A 275 20.75 -1.25 7.84
CA ARG A 275 20.90 -0.20 6.81
C ARG A 275 20.12 -0.42 5.53
N TYR A 276 19.58 -1.58 5.29
CA TYR A 276 18.79 -1.89 4.11
C TYR A 276 17.62 -2.77 4.47
N GLY A 277 16.64 -2.82 3.60
CA GLY A 277 15.52 -3.70 3.74
C GLY A 277 14.90 -3.97 2.37
N TYR A 278 14.16 -5.06 2.28
CA TYR A 278 13.49 -5.44 1.06
C TYR A 278 12.15 -6.09 1.35
N THR A 279 11.27 -5.96 0.40
CA THR A 279 10.10 -6.80 0.21
C THR A 279 10.17 -7.40 -1.20
N LEU A 280 9.72 -8.61 -1.34
CA LEU A 280 9.57 -9.31 -2.61
C LEU A 280 8.28 -10.09 -2.56
N SER A 281 7.47 -9.98 -3.59
CA SER A 281 6.34 -10.87 -3.77
C SER A 281 6.22 -11.36 -5.20
N THR A 282 5.62 -12.54 -5.35
CA THR A 282 5.31 -13.15 -6.63
C THR A 282 3.90 -13.70 -6.55
N THR A 283 3.11 -13.41 -7.59
CA THR A 283 1.76 -13.96 -7.74
C THR A 283 1.67 -14.65 -9.09
N LEU A 284 1.17 -15.89 -9.07
CA LEU A 284 0.74 -16.62 -10.27
C LEU A 284 -0.76 -16.87 -10.12
N PHE A 285 -1.53 -16.51 -11.11
CA PHE A 285 -2.98 -16.65 -11.13
C PHE A 285 -3.42 -17.28 -12.44
N HIS A 286 -4.28 -18.28 -12.34
CA HIS A 286 -4.95 -18.91 -13.45
C HIS A 286 -6.44 -18.99 -13.17
N ASN A 287 -7.26 -18.65 -14.14
CA ASN A 287 -8.71 -18.74 -14.09
C ASN A 287 -9.23 -19.21 -15.44
N ASP A 288 -9.97 -20.30 -15.48
CA ASP A 288 -10.63 -20.79 -16.71
C ASP A 288 -11.78 -19.87 -17.15
N GLY A 289 -12.32 -19.06 -16.21
CA GLY A 289 -13.50 -18.23 -16.43
C GLY A 289 -14.81 -19.00 -16.26
N TYR A 290 -15.85 -18.30 -15.81
CA TYR A 290 -17.19 -18.84 -15.71
C TYR A 290 -17.88 -18.88 -17.08
N ARG A 291 -17.58 -17.93 -17.96
CA ARG A 291 -18.00 -17.91 -19.35
C ARG A 291 -16.91 -18.51 -20.24
N GLN A 292 -17.33 -19.17 -21.33
CA GLN A 292 -16.43 -19.87 -22.22
C GLN A 292 -15.45 -18.89 -22.90
N GLY A 293 -14.16 -19.13 -22.76
CA GLY A 293 -13.11 -18.28 -23.33
C GLY A 293 -12.69 -17.07 -22.48
N GLU A 294 -13.41 -16.76 -21.39
CA GLU A 294 -13.01 -15.72 -20.44
C GLU A 294 -11.93 -16.21 -19.46
N ASN A 295 -10.88 -16.72 -19.98
CA ASN A 295 -9.77 -17.15 -19.16
C ASN A 295 -8.82 -16.00 -18.81
N GLU A 296 -8.19 -16.12 -17.67
CA GLU A 296 -7.14 -15.18 -17.24
C GLU A 296 -5.90 -15.96 -16.76
N ASN A 297 -4.76 -15.59 -17.30
CA ASN A 297 -3.45 -16.01 -16.82
C ASN A 297 -2.66 -14.76 -16.45
N ARG A 298 -2.16 -14.69 -15.22
CA ARG A 298 -1.43 -13.52 -14.72
C ARG A 298 -0.22 -13.95 -13.91
N GLY A 299 0.93 -13.39 -14.27
CA GLY A 299 2.17 -13.48 -13.49
C GLY A 299 2.60 -12.09 -13.05
N ARG A 300 2.99 -11.94 -11.78
CA ARG A 300 3.48 -10.69 -11.22
C ARG A 300 4.67 -10.91 -10.31
N VAL A 301 5.62 -9.98 -10.39
CA VAL A 301 6.72 -9.85 -9.43
C VAL A 301 6.75 -8.39 -8.98
N SER A 302 6.76 -8.16 -7.68
CA SER A 302 6.77 -6.81 -7.10
C SER A 302 7.55 -6.75 -5.80
N GLY A 303 7.93 -5.55 -5.38
CA GLY A 303 8.64 -5.36 -4.14
C GLY A 303 9.21 -3.97 -3.98
N THR A 304 9.89 -3.78 -2.88
CA THR A 304 10.63 -2.55 -2.56
C THR A 304 11.98 -2.89 -1.98
N ILE A 305 12.99 -2.17 -2.41
CA ILE A 305 14.34 -2.21 -1.82
C ILE A 305 14.65 -0.81 -1.32
N TYR A 306 15.17 -0.69 -0.09
CA TYR A 306 15.59 0.58 0.43
C TYR A 306 16.93 0.50 1.15
N PHE A 307 17.57 1.66 1.22
CA PHE A 307 18.86 1.83 1.85
C PHE A 307 18.87 3.08 2.74
N ARG A 308 19.59 3.01 3.88
CA ARG A 308 19.84 4.10 4.82
C ARG A 308 21.34 4.35 4.90
N PRO A 309 21.87 5.45 4.30
CA PRO A 309 23.29 5.75 4.32
C PRO A 309 23.80 6.01 5.74
N ALA A 310 24.94 5.43 6.10
CA ALA A 310 25.53 5.63 7.42
C ALA A 310 25.89 7.10 7.72
N ARG A 311 26.30 7.85 6.69
CA ARG A 311 26.68 9.27 6.81
C ARG A 311 25.45 10.18 7.00
N TRP A 312 24.27 9.75 6.53
CA TRP A 312 23.02 10.51 6.57
C TRP A 312 21.93 9.70 7.25
N GLU A 313 22.06 9.51 8.56
CA GLU A 313 21.19 8.67 9.39
C GLU A 313 19.69 9.01 9.24
N ARG A 314 19.39 10.26 8.83
CA ARG A 314 18.03 10.75 8.63
C ARG A 314 17.52 10.65 7.20
N LEU A 315 18.25 9.96 6.32
CA LEU A 315 17.88 9.73 4.93
C LEU A 315 17.52 8.25 4.72
N LYS A 316 16.39 8.02 4.07
CA LYS A 316 15.98 6.72 3.52
C LYS A 316 15.77 6.88 2.02
N ALA A 317 16.52 6.16 1.21
CA ALA A 317 16.35 6.07 -0.23
C ALA A 317 15.84 4.68 -0.60
N GLY A 318 14.99 4.57 -1.62
CA GLY A 318 14.50 3.26 -2.05
C GLY A 318 13.86 3.30 -3.42
N ILE A 319 13.57 2.10 -3.92
CA ILE A 319 12.92 1.85 -5.19
C ILE A 319 11.84 0.79 -4.96
N GLY A 320 10.59 1.15 -5.21
CA GLY A 320 9.50 0.20 -5.40
C GLY A 320 9.45 -0.26 -6.85
N TYR A 321 9.06 -1.49 -7.09
CA TYR A 321 8.91 -2.03 -8.44
C TYR A 321 7.75 -3.02 -8.52
N ASN A 322 7.12 -3.07 -9.69
CA ASN A 322 6.12 -4.07 -10.02
C ASN A 322 6.17 -4.35 -11.51
N TYR A 323 6.30 -5.60 -11.87
CA TYR A 323 6.16 -6.08 -13.24
C TYR A 323 5.08 -7.14 -13.30
N GLN A 324 4.16 -6.97 -14.23
CA GLN A 324 3.06 -7.89 -14.46
C GLN A 324 2.90 -8.18 -15.94
N ILE A 325 2.66 -9.44 -16.25
CA ILE A 325 2.17 -9.92 -17.53
C ILE A 325 0.85 -10.64 -17.32
N GLN A 326 -0.11 -10.40 -18.20
CA GLN A 326 -1.40 -11.08 -18.16
C GLN A 326 -1.92 -11.37 -19.56
N LYS A 327 -2.64 -12.47 -19.69
CA LYS A 327 -3.46 -12.78 -20.85
C LYS A 327 -4.90 -12.97 -20.37
N THR A 328 -5.83 -12.23 -20.96
CA THR A 328 -7.26 -12.30 -20.63
C THR A 328 -8.07 -12.52 -21.88
N GLY A 329 -9.08 -13.39 -21.80
CA GLY A 329 -10.12 -13.52 -22.81
C GLY A 329 -11.37 -12.75 -22.38
N ASN A 330 -12.07 -12.12 -23.30
CA ASN A 330 -13.33 -11.46 -23.04
C ASN A 330 -14.20 -11.40 -24.31
N PHE A 331 -15.52 -11.37 -24.11
CA PHE A 331 -16.50 -11.11 -25.17
C PHE A 331 -17.69 -10.33 -24.62
N LEU A 332 -18.29 -9.51 -25.46
CA LEU A 332 -19.48 -8.71 -25.10
C LEU A 332 -20.76 -9.31 -25.70
N ILE A 333 -20.66 -10.00 -26.84
CA ILE A 333 -21.79 -10.55 -27.55
C ILE A 333 -21.79 -12.06 -27.40
N TRP A 334 -22.84 -12.59 -26.79
CA TRP A 334 -23.05 -14.03 -26.61
C TRP A 334 -23.89 -14.63 -27.75
N GLN A 335 -23.86 -15.93 -27.86
CA GLN A 335 -24.40 -16.65 -28.98
C GLN A 335 -25.94 -16.63 -29.03
N SER A 336 -26.61 -16.80 -27.87
CA SER A 336 -28.06 -16.75 -27.72
C SER A 336 -28.46 -16.71 -26.26
N ASP A 337 -29.72 -16.46 -25.95
CA ASP A 337 -30.26 -16.49 -24.58
C ASP A 337 -30.09 -17.85 -23.88
N SER A 338 -30.08 -18.93 -24.62
CA SER A 338 -29.83 -20.28 -24.08
C SER A 338 -28.36 -20.66 -23.99
N LEU A 339 -27.49 -19.95 -24.72
CA LEU A 339 -26.03 -20.11 -24.74
C LEU A 339 -25.32 -18.84 -24.32
N GLY A 340 -25.85 -18.20 -23.28
CA GLY A 340 -25.36 -16.90 -22.79
C GLY A 340 -23.93 -16.89 -22.25
N TYR A 341 -23.34 -18.07 -22.00
CA TYR A 341 -21.94 -18.19 -21.56
C TYR A 341 -20.98 -18.56 -22.69
N THR A 342 -21.45 -18.57 -23.92
CA THR A 342 -20.64 -18.85 -25.11
C THR A 342 -20.56 -17.62 -26.00
N PRO A 343 -19.37 -17.22 -26.48
CA PRO A 343 -19.25 -16.07 -27.38
C PRO A 343 -19.96 -16.33 -28.70
N SER A 344 -20.56 -15.29 -29.28
CA SER A 344 -21.11 -15.36 -30.64
C SER A 344 -19.99 -15.74 -31.62
N GLY A 345 -20.29 -16.63 -32.55
CA GLY A 345 -19.32 -17.19 -33.48
C GLY A 345 -18.35 -18.23 -32.88
N GLY A 346 -18.53 -18.59 -31.58
CA GLY A 346 -17.72 -19.62 -30.92
C GLY A 346 -16.38 -19.12 -30.37
N VAL A 347 -15.57 -20.06 -29.87
CA VAL A 347 -14.27 -19.74 -29.22
C VAL A 347 -13.08 -19.74 -30.17
N ASP A 348 -13.27 -20.13 -31.40
CA ASP A 348 -12.21 -20.05 -32.41
C ASP A 348 -12.05 -18.61 -32.89
N THR A 349 -10.99 -17.96 -32.41
CA THR A 349 -10.68 -16.56 -32.76
C THR A 349 -10.19 -16.39 -34.19
N SER A 350 -9.89 -17.47 -34.93
CA SER A 350 -9.62 -17.43 -36.38
C SER A 350 -10.90 -17.28 -37.20
N ASN A 351 -12.06 -17.56 -36.59
CA ASN A 351 -13.37 -17.33 -37.20
C ASN A 351 -13.74 -15.84 -37.10
N ALA A 352 -13.90 -15.18 -38.24
CA ALA A 352 -14.30 -13.76 -38.33
C ALA A 352 -15.64 -13.44 -37.61
N ALA A 353 -16.49 -14.43 -37.40
CA ALA A 353 -17.74 -14.28 -36.67
C ALA A 353 -17.55 -14.33 -35.13
N SER A 354 -16.41 -14.78 -34.63
CA SER A 354 -16.15 -14.85 -33.22
C SER A 354 -16.01 -13.48 -32.58
N THR A 355 -16.77 -13.25 -31.50
CA THR A 355 -16.67 -12.02 -30.70
C THR A 355 -15.71 -12.14 -29.52
N LEU A 356 -15.08 -13.32 -29.37
CA LEU A 356 -14.05 -13.54 -28.37
C LEU A 356 -12.76 -12.82 -28.74
N THR A 357 -12.24 -12.02 -27.81
CA THR A 357 -10.97 -11.33 -27.96
C THR A 357 -10.03 -11.70 -26.85
N TYR A 358 -8.74 -11.82 -27.18
CA TYR A 358 -7.68 -12.00 -26.18
C TYR A 358 -6.83 -10.75 -26.09
N ASN A 359 -6.55 -10.34 -24.85
CA ASN A 359 -5.65 -9.24 -24.55
C ASN A 359 -4.39 -9.75 -23.86
N LEU A 360 -3.24 -9.41 -24.40
CA LEU A 360 -1.95 -9.58 -23.74
C LEU A 360 -1.54 -8.23 -23.17
N GLY A 361 -1.55 -8.13 -21.85
CA GLY A 361 -1.18 -6.92 -21.09
C GLY A 361 0.17 -7.07 -20.42
N GLN A 362 1.00 -6.04 -20.54
CA GLN A 362 2.24 -5.90 -19.76
C GLN A 362 2.19 -4.57 -19.00
N ARG A 363 2.57 -4.60 -17.74
CA ARG A 363 2.60 -3.41 -16.88
C ARG A 363 3.86 -3.42 -16.04
N LEU A 364 4.56 -2.29 -16.07
CA LEU A 364 5.75 -2.06 -15.26
C LEU A 364 5.59 -0.71 -14.56
N PHE A 365 5.79 -0.66 -13.26
CA PHE A 365 6.10 0.60 -12.62
C PHE A 365 7.37 0.49 -11.78
N ILE A 366 8.11 1.59 -11.75
CA ILE A 366 9.31 1.76 -10.92
C ILE A 366 9.13 3.07 -10.17
N ASP A 367 9.19 3.01 -8.85
CA ASP A 367 8.88 4.09 -7.92
C ASP A 367 10.11 4.43 -7.07
N PRO A 368 11.08 5.20 -7.58
CA PRO A 368 12.16 5.71 -6.74
C PRO A 368 11.62 6.75 -5.75
N TYR A 369 12.14 6.69 -4.53
CA TYR A 369 11.77 7.63 -3.49
C TYR A 369 12.94 8.00 -2.58
N LEU A 370 12.86 9.23 -2.06
CA LEU A 370 13.72 9.75 -1.00
C LEU A 370 12.84 10.24 0.13
N LYS A 371 13.19 9.88 1.36
CA LYS A 371 12.57 10.41 2.58
C LYS A 371 13.69 10.97 3.46
N PHE A 372 13.56 12.21 3.88
CA PHE A 372 14.55 12.89 4.71
C PHE A 372 13.87 13.61 5.86
N ILE A 373 14.44 13.51 7.06
CA ILE A 373 13.99 14.24 8.24
C ILE A 373 15.09 15.26 8.58
N ASP A 374 14.77 16.55 8.50
CA ASP A 374 15.73 17.62 8.79
C ASP A 374 16.03 17.77 10.29
N LYS A 375 16.95 18.69 10.63
CA LYS A 375 17.34 18.97 12.03
C LYS A 375 16.18 19.52 12.86
N ASN A 376 15.17 20.14 12.23
CA ASN A 376 13.99 20.69 12.86
C ASN A 376 12.84 19.67 12.92
N ASN A 377 13.12 18.41 12.60
CA ASN A 377 12.15 17.31 12.50
C ASN A 377 11.07 17.50 11.42
N ASN A 378 11.32 18.36 10.42
CA ASN A 378 10.46 18.41 9.24
C ASN A 378 10.74 17.22 8.34
N LYS A 379 9.70 16.64 7.80
CA LYS A 379 9.75 15.50 6.89
C LYS A 379 9.67 15.97 5.46
N HIS A 380 10.71 15.66 4.70
CA HIS A 380 10.79 15.89 3.27
C HIS A 380 10.66 14.57 2.55
N GLN A 381 9.83 14.51 1.51
CA GLN A 381 9.62 13.31 0.74
C GLN A 381 9.54 13.66 -0.74
N LEU A 382 10.39 12.99 -1.52
CA LEU A 382 10.32 12.97 -2.98
C LEU A 382 9.91 11.56 -3.40
N LYS A 383 8.90 11.46 -4.24
CA LYS A 383 8.47 10.22 -4.89
C LYS A 383 8.25 10.49 -6.36
N THR A 384 8.71 9.58 -7.20
CA THR A 384 8.50 9.63 -8.64
C THR A 384 8.01 8.25 -9.10
N ARG A 385 7.32 8.19 -10.23
CA ARG A 385 6.89 6.96 -10.87
C ARG A 385 7.23 6.97 -12.34
N MET A 386 7.90 5.93 -12.79
CA MET A 386 7.93 5.54 -14.18
C MET A 386 6.90 4.44 -14.38
N TYR A 387 5.94 4.67 -15.28
CA TYR A 387 4.88 3.70 -15.55
C TYR A 387 4.87 3.37 -17.05
N TYR A 388 4.93 2.08 -17.34
CA TYR A 388 4.80 1.53 -18.69
C TYR A 388 3.63 0.55 -18.71
N ALA A 389 2.75 0.70 -19.67
CA ALA A 389 1.64 -0.21 -19.91
C ALA A 389 1.53 -0.47 -21.42
N GLN A 390 1.43 -1.73 -21.76
CA GLN A 390 1.17 -2.19 -23.12
C GLN A 390 0.01 -3.18 -23.08
N ASN A 391 -0.96 -2.98 -23.96
CA ASN A 391 -2.02 -3.94 -24.24
C ASN A 391 -1.98 -4.27 -25.73
N THR A 392 -1.91 -5.56 -26.03
CA THR A 392 -1.97 -6.06 -27.39
C THR A 392 -3.22 -6.90 -27.51
N ASN A 393 -4.13 -6.50 -28.37
CA ASN A 393 -5.29 -7.31 -28.72
C ASN A 393 -4.83 -8.39 -29.68
N ILE A 394 -5.08 -9.65 -29.29
CA ILE A 394 -4.87 -10.80 -30.14
C ILE A 394 -6.24 -11.18 -30.69
N ASN A 395 -6.71 -10.37 -31.62
CA ASN A 395 -7.94 -10.67 -32.34
C ASN A 395 -7.62 -11.54 -33.54
N ASN A 396 -8.67 -12.03 -34.18
CA ASN A 396 -8.60 -12.62 -35.49
C ASN A 396 -7.70 -11.75 -36.40
N PRO A 397 -6.66 -12.32 -37.04
CA PRO A 397 -5.76 -11.57 -37.95
C PRO A 397 -6.49 -10.82 -39.08
N ASP A 398 -7.72 -11.24 -39.40
CA ASP A 398 -8.56 -10.61 -40.43
C ASP A 398 -9.38 -9.41 -39.91
N GLN A 399 -9.31 -9.09 -38.60
CA GLN A 399 -9.98 -7.95 -37.98
C GLN A 399 -9.02 -6.85 -37.45
N SER A 400 -7.73 -7.00 -37.66
CA SER A 400 -6.70 -6.06 -37.20
C SER A 400 -6.43 -4.93 -38.23
#